data_e5e8b91028243b70c3e7c0bcdc9cf9a9
#
_entry.id   e5e8b91028243b70c3e7c0bcdc9cf9a9
#
_cell.length_a   1.000
_cell.length_b   1.000
_cell.length_c   1.000
_cell.angle_alpha   90.00
_cell.angle_beta   90.00
_cell.angle_gamma   90.00
#
_symmetry.space_group_name_H-M   'P 1'
#
loop_
_entity.id
_entity.type
_entity.pdbx_description
1 polymer ?
#
loop_
_entity_poly.entity_id
_entity_poly.type
_entity_poly.pdbx_seq_one_letter_code
_entity_poly.pdbx_strand_id
1 'polypeptide(L)'
;MKTYITNQGGTALLFTAALSMLSQGVAAEESYSPHVNQAHPTQVYWGDTHVHTNYSSHDANVTGGNRLDPEIAYRFARGEVVEAWNGLPVKLGRPLDFLVVADHGAGLGIVAALQASDPKFPTTEAGAGLSDAYELFVESSESGPGSTALRNALKVRLPAAYRHTLWQRVIVNAEKYNEPDRFTAFIGYEWTSGGFTNLHRVVIYRDGADKTKQTTPFTIMDSHQPEDLWNYLDNYQDSTGGEVLAIPHNSNLSGGEMFARHKFGGDPLTGEWARLRGRFEPLMEITQFKGDSEAHPVLSPTDEFADFETWNGWRGATEQEASKSNSDEYITRKQGEYARSALKVGLDIQTELGINPFKYGIIGSTDSHTSLATAANDNFWGKFSKDGPSAGRVSTPWVPSWETPLKWEMNAAGYAGVWAKENTRKSLFDAMKRKEVYGSTGPRITLRFFGGWNYEEQDAMRPDLARVGYTSGVPMGGDLTQAPKGESPSFLIRATKDPDGANLDRIQVIKGWRDNEGDLHEKIHNVALSDGRKENRGGKVRPVGNTVNVPDASYNNSIGDPELAVVWKDPDFDASELAFYYVRVLEIPTPRWPAYDAKFYDLKDMPEEIVMVTQERAYSSPIWYTP
;
A
#
# COMPACT_ATOMS: atom_id res chain seq x y z
N MET A 1 -56.39 -31.17 -67.69
CA MET A 1 -57.37 -30.62 -68.64
C MET A 1 -57.48 -29.12 -68.40
N LYS A 2 -57.08 -28.37 -69.46
CA LYS A 2 -57.45 -26.98 -69.79
C LYS A 2 -57.35 -25.88 -68.72
N THR A 3 -56.30 -25.03 -68.79
CA THR A 3 -56.22 -23.78 -69.58
C THR A 3 -57.30 -22.76 -69.26
N TYR A 4 -56.91 -21.55 -68.77
CA TYR A 4 -56.74 -20.33 -69.51
C TYR A 4 -56.25 -19.15 -68.61
N ILE A 5 -55.32 -18.48 -69.18
CA ILE A 5 -54.73 -17.16 -69.02
C ILE A 5 -55.80 -16.06 -68.96
N THR A 6 -55.55 -14.98 -68.16
CA THR A 6 -55.55 -13.62 -68.72
C THR A 6 -54.85 -12.63 -67.72
N ASN A 7 -54.10 -11.82 -68.36
CA ASN A 7 -53.27 -10.72 -67.92
C ASN A 7 -54.10 -9.40 -67.75
N GLN A 8 -53.72 -8.52 -66.80
CA GLN A 8 -53.65 -7.01 -66.89
C GLN A 8 -53.52 -6.50 -65.45
N GLY A 9 -52.47 -5.86 -65.07
CA GLY A 9 -52.14 -4.53 -65.47
C GLY A 9 -52.40 -3.57 -64.31
N GLY A 10 -51.38 -3.03 -63.72
CA GLY A 10 -51.50 -1.69 -63.16
C GLY A 10 -51.13 -1.46 -61.67
N THR A 11 -50.14 -0.68 -61.54
CA THR A 11 -49.84 0.33 -60.47
C THR A 11 -49.10 -0.16 -59.22
N ALA A 12 -47.83 0.15 -59.22
CA ALA A 12 -46.96 0.11 -58.06
C ALA A 12 -47.34 1.18 -57.05
N LEU A 13 -47.63 0.80 -55.83
CA LEU A 13 -47.66 1.66 -54.67
C LEU A 13 -46.54 1.22 -53.74
N LEU A 14 -45.51 2.08 -53.66
CA LEU A 14 -44.45 1.98 -52.68
C LEU A 14 -45.03 2.25 -51.28
N PHE A 15 -45.14 1.23 -50.45
CA PHE A 15 -45.32 1.36 -49.01
C PHE A 15 -43.94 1.26 -48.35
N THR A 16 -43.38 2.39 -47.92
CA THR A 16 -42.25 2.46 -47.00
C THR A 16 -42.75 2.05 -45.61
N ALA A 17 -42.53 0.82 -45.23
CA ALA A 17 -42.72 0.38 -43.86
C ALA A 17 -41.52 0.87 -43.00
N ALA A 18 -41.77 1.94 -42.21
CA ALA A 18 -40.86 2.34 -41.15
C ALA A 18 -40.87 1.26 -40.05
N LEU A 19 -39.81 0.45 -39.96
CA LEU A 19 -39.56 -0.43 -38.84
C LEU A 19 -39.14 0.46 -37.64
N SER A 20 -40.09 0.82 -36.79
CA SER A 20 -39.82 1.31 -35.44
C SER A 20 -39.35 0.13 -34.60
N MET A 21 -38.03 -0.01 -34.42
CA MET A 21 -37.47 -0.87 -33.38
C MET A 21 -37.79 -0.22 -32.02
N LEU A 22 -38.89 -0.67 -31.42
CA LEU A 22 -39.08 -0.53 -29.97
C LEU A 22 -38.00 -1.38 -29.31
N SER A 23 -36.94 -0.72 -28.82
CA SER A 23 -36.08 -1.31 -27.80
C SER A 23 -36.93 -1.53 -26.56
N GLN A 24 -37.47 -2.71 -26.40
CA GLN A 24 -37.94 -3.16 -25.09
C GLN A 24 -36.71 -3.21 -24.20
N GLY A 25 -36.52 -2.16 -23.38
CA GLY A 25 -35.65 -2.26 -22.21
C GLY A 25 -36.17 -3.47 -21.42
N VAL A 26 -35.35 -4.49 -21.31
CA VAL A 26 -35.57 -5.57 -20.33
C VAL A 26 -35.54 -4.87 -18.98
N ALA A 27 -36.71 -4.59 -18.41
CA ALA A 27 -36.81 -4.19 -17.01
C ALA A 27 -36.14 -5.34 -16.23
N ALA A 28 -35.07 -5.03 -15.52
CA ALA A 28 -34.49 -6.00 -14.60
C ALA A 28 -35.63 -6.47 -13.68
N GLU A 29 -35.88 -7.77 -13.64
CA GLU A 29 -36.85 -8.34 -12.71
C GLU A 29 -36.53 -7.81 -11.33
N GLU A 30 -37.48 -7.12 -10.67
CA GLU A 30 -37.31 -6.67 -9.29
C GLU A 30 -37.06 -7.88 -8.40
N SER A 31 -35.84 -8.04 -7.94
CA SER A 31 -35.48 -9.10 -7.02
C SER A 31 -36.15 -8.84 -5.65
N TYR A 32 -36.79 -9.85 -5.09
CA TYR A 32 -37.31 -9.79 -3.72
C TYR A 32 -36.22 -9.42 -2.69
N SER A 33 -34.99 -9.87 -2.91
CA SER A 33 -33.84 -9.48 -2.08
C SER A 33 -33.17 -8.23 -2.67
N PRO A 34 -33.16 -7.09 -1.93
CA PRO A 34 -32.52 -5.86 -2.41
C PRO A 34 -31.00 -5.96 -2.55
N HIS A 35 -30.40 -7.03 -2.02
CA HIS A 35 -28.96 -7.27 -2.07
C HIS A 35 -28.51 -8.10 -3.30
N VAL A 36 -29.44 -8.73 -4.00
CA VAL A 36 -29.16 -9.38 -5.29
C VAL A 36 -28.88 -8.29 -6.33
N ASN A 37 -27.76 -8.40 -7.04
CA ASN A 37 -27.30 -7.41 -8.02
C ASN A 37 -26.78 -6.08 -7.42
N GLN A 38 -26.36 -6.07 -6.16
CA GLN A 38 -25.72 -4.88 -5.59
C GLN A 38 -24.45 -4.52 -6.39
N ALA A 39 -24.45 -3.30 -6.96
CA ALA A 39 -23.42 -2.88 -7.92
C ALA A 39 -22.10 -2.46 -7.28
N HIS A 40 -22.11 -2.10 -5.99
CA HIS A 40 -20.99 -1.51 -5.26
C HIS A 40 -20.51 -2.41 -4.10
N PRO A 41 -19.24 -2.29 -3.68
CA PRO A 41 -18.72 -3.03 -2.55
C PRO A 41 -19.31 -2.54 -1.21
N THR A 42 -19.66 -3.49 -0.35
CA THR A 42 -20.15 -3.24 1.01
C THR A 42 -19.21 -3.73 2.09
N GLN A 43 -18.22 -4.53 1.72
CA GLN A 43 -17.26 -5.13 2.63
C GLN A 43 -15.84 -4.63 2.32
N VAL A 44 -15.08 -4.31 3.37
CA VAL A 44 -13.64 -4.09 3.29
C VAL A 44 -12.92 -5.40 3.58
N TYR A 45 -11.93 -5.71 2.75
CA TYR A 45 -11.01 -6.82 2.94
C TYR A 45 -9.65 -6.30 3.38
N TRP A 46 -9.08 -6.96 4.39
CA TRP A 46 -7.83 -6.58 5.01
C TRP A 46 -6.71 -7.52 4.65
N GLY A 47 -5.60 -6.97 4.22
CA GLY A 47 -4.44 -7.78 3.86
C GLY A 47 -3.13 -7.03 3.91
N ASP A 48 -2.09 -7.79 3.62
CA ASP A 48 -0.73 -7.28 3.48
C ASP A 48 -0.22 -7.57 2.07
N THR A 49 0.20 -6.54 1.37
CA THR A 49 0.71 -6.65 0.00
C THR A 49 2.22 -6.84 -0.06
N HIS A 50 2.92 -6.92 1.10
CA HIS A 50 4.37 -6.85 1.11
C HIS A 50 4.99 -7.63 2.28
N VAL A 51 5.19 -8.94 2.07
CA VAL A 51 5.83 -9.84 3.05
C VAL A 51 6.95 -10.63 2.39
N HIS A 52 8.09 -10.72 3.07
CA HIS A 52 9.24 -11.51 2.65
C HIS A 52 9.38 -12.77 3.47
N THR A 53 9.83 -13.83 2.80
CA THR A 53 10.11 -15.15 3.38
C THR A 53 11.59 -15.51 3.24
N ASN A 54 11.94 -16.75 3.55
CA ASN A 54 13.29 -17.23 3.28
C ASN A 54 13.65 -17.28 1.77
N TYR A 55 12.69 -17.02 0.87
CA TYR A 55 12.93 -16.90 -0.57
C TYR A 55 13.56 -15.55 -0.96
N SER A 56 13.48 -14.53 -0.13
CA SER A 56 14.29 -13.31 -0.25
C SER A 56 15.73 -13.60 0.20
N SER A 57 16.50 -14.23 -0.70
CA SER A 57 17.79 -14.84 -0.39
C SER A 57 18.80 -13.88 0.22
N HIS A 58 18.90 -12.64 -0.31
CA HIS A 58 19.94 -11.70 0.07
C HIS A 58 19.68 -11.05 1.44
N ASP A 59 18.47 -10.57 1.68
CA ASP A 59 18.15 -9.75 2.87
C ASP A 59 17.38 -10.53 3.95
N ALA A 60 16.17 -11.04 3.69
CA ALA A 60 15.43 -11.77 4.71
C ALA A 60 16.16 -13.02 5.18
N ASN A 61 16.72 -13.83 4.24
CA ASN A 61 17.39 -15.08 4.58
C ASN A 61 18.81 -14.84 5.14
N VAL A 62 19.76 -14.35 4.31
CA VAL A 62 21.17 -14.23 4.69
C VAL A 62 21.40 -13.11 5.69
N THR A 63 20.85 -11.93 5.42
CA THR A 63 21.04 -10.75 6.29
C THR A 63 20.15 -10.80 7.53
N GLY A 64 18.90 -11.16 7.38
CA GLY A 64 17.88 -11.15 8.42
C GLY A 64 17.78 -12.42 9.24
N GLY A 65 18.34 -13.54 8.76
CA GLY A 65 18.30 -14.83 9.44
C GLY A 65 16.96 -15.56 9.33
N ASN A 66 16.06 -15.15 8.42
CA ASN A 66 14.77 -15.80 8.24
C ASN A 66 14.91 -17.20 7.61
N ARG A 67 14.30 -18.20 8.25
CA ARG A 67 14.25 -19.60 7.78
C ARG A 67 12.84 -20.07 7.47
N LEU A 68 11.83 -19.22 7.71
CA LEU A 68 10.43 -19.55 7.49
C LEU A 68 10.09 -19.36 6.01
N ASP A 69 9.49 -20.38 5.43
CA ASP A 69 9.14 -20.44 4.02
C ASP A 69 7.81 -19.74 3.69
N PRO A 70 7.42 -19.60 2.41
CA PRO A 70 6.16 -19.02 2.01
C PRO A 70 4.92 -19.70 2.59
N GLU A 71 4.99 -21.00 2.86
CA GLU A 71 3.87 -21.75 3.45
C GLU A 71 3.54 -21.22 4.86
N ILE A 72 4.58 -20.97 5.66
CA ILE A 72 4.41 -20.39 7.01
C ILE A 72 3.78 -19.00 6.92
N ALA A 73 4.18 -18.17 5.96
CA ALA A 73 3.59 -16.83 5.77
C ALA A 73 2.08 -16.89 5.48
N TYR A 74 1.65 -17.77 4.58
CA TYR A 74 0.23 -17.96 4.28
C TYR A 74 -0.55 -18.52 5.47
N ARG A 75 -0.02 -19.51 6.18
CA ARG A 75 -0.66 -20.10 7.35
C ARG A 75 -0.81 -19.08 8.48
N PHE A 76 0.22 -18.30 8.74
CA PHE A 76 0.17 -17.21 9.71
C PHE A 76 -0.88 -16.17 9.34
N ALA A 77 -0.90 -15.69 8.08
CA ALA A 77 -1.89 -14.73 7.60
C ALA A 77 -3.34 -15.25 7.73
N ARG A 78 -3.55 -16.55 7.58
CA ARG A 78 -4.84 -17.22 7.78
C ARG A 78 -5.22 -17.40 9.27
N GLY A 79 -4.38 -16.91 10.20
CA GLY A 79 -4.61 -16.97 11.63
C GLY A 79 -4.31 -18.33 12.26
N GLU A 80 -3.52 -19.18 11.62
CA GLU A 80 -3.02 -20.41 12.22
C GLU A 80 -1.89 -20.10 13.22
N VAL A 81 -1.74 -20.93 14.23
CA VAL A 81 -0.54 -20.93 15.08
C VAL A 81 0.61 -21.49 14.27
N VAL A 82 1.69 -20.73 14.15
CA VAL A 82 2.94 -21.17 13.53
C VAL A 82 4.10 -21.03 14.51
N GLU A 83 5.20 -21.67 14.22
CA GLU A 83 6.43 -21.52 15.00
C GLU A 83 7.28 -20.41 14.36
N ALA A 84 7.67 -19.41 15.14
CA ALA A 84 8.58 -18.37 14.73
C ALA A 84 10.02 -18.92 14.65
N TRP A 85 10.93 -18.15 14.05
CA TRP A 85 12.34 -18.54 13.86
C TRP A 85 13.06 -18.95 15.16
N ASN A 86 12.62 -18.49 16.31
CA ASN A 86 13.18 -18.77 17.64
C ASN A 86 12.46 -19.90 18.39
N GLY A 87 11.57 -20.64 17.72
CA GLY A 87 10.81 -21.75 18.29
C GLY A 87 9.58 -21.33 19.09
N LEU A 88 9.28 -20.03 19.21
CA LEU A 88 8.10 -19.58 19.92
C LEU A 88 6.85 -19.68 19.04
N PRO A 89 5.71 -20.11 19.62
CA PRO A 89 4.45 -20.11 18.89
C PRO A 89 3.97 -18.67 18.69
N VAL A 90 3.50 -18.35 17.47
CA VAL A 90 2.97 -17.06 17.12
C VAL A 90 1.68 -17.19 16.30
N LYS A 91 0.77 -16.22 16.48
CA LYS A 91 -0.52 -16.18 15.80
C LYS A 91 -0.99 -14.73 15.64
N LEU A 92 -1.70 -14.43 14.55
CA LEU A 92 -2.46 -13.17 14.43
C LEU A 92 -3.66 -13.15 15.38
N GLY A 93 -3.99 -11.99 15.94
CA GLY A 93 -5.23 -11.78 16.69
C GLY A 93 -6.47 -12.03 15.82
N ARG A 94 -6.45 -11.54 14.59
CA ARG A 94 -7.47 -11.79 13.55
C ARG A 94 -6.80 -12.17 12.22
N PRO A 95 -7.32 -13.19 11.49
CA PRO A 95 -6.82 -13.52 10.15
C PRO A 95 -6.87 -12.33 9.20
N LEU A 96 -5.98 -12.32 8.21
CA LEU A 96 -6.08 -11.47 7.03
C LEU A 96 -7.00 -12.11 6.00
N ASP A 97 -7.57 -11.30 5.11
CA ASP A 97 -8.40 -11.76 4.01
C ASP A 97 -7.55 -12.08 2.77
N PHE A 98 -6.40 -11.44 2.63
CA PHE A 98 -5.47 -11.68 1.53
C PHE A 98 -4.02 -11.43 1.93
N LEU A 99 -3.09 -12.01 1.13
CA LEU A 99 -1.65 -11.83 1.29
C LEU A 99 -0.94 -11.83 -0.06
N VAL A 100 0.10 -11.00 -0.17
CA VAL A 100 1.12 -11.10 -1.21
C VAL A 100 2.44 -11.47 -0.55
N VAL A 101 2.97 -12.65 -0.84
CA VAL A 101 4.37 -12.96 -0.56
C VAL A 101 5.18 -12.34 -1.68
N ALA A 102 5.89 -11.25 -1.35
CA ALA A 102 6.58 -10.38 -2.29
C ALA A 102 8.10 -10.50 -2.18
N ASP A 103 8.60 -11.71 -2.14
CA ASP A 103 10.05 -11.96 -2.07
C ASP A 103 10.80 -11.25 -3.20
N HIS A 104 12.00 -10.73 -2.89
CA HIS A 104 12.86 -10.08 -3.89
C HIS A 104 13.11 -10.99 -5.09
N GLY A 105 12.83 -10.50 -6.29
CA GLY A 105 13.03 -11.23 -7.52
C GLY A 105 14.51 -11.56 -7.81
N ALA A 106 15.43 -10.72 -7.35
CA ALA A 106 16.86 -10.96 -7.44
C ALA A 106 17.30 -12.04 -6.43
N GLY A 107 17.81 -13.15 -6.94
CA GLY A 107 18.21 -14.28 -6.08
C GLY A 107 17.03 -15.06 -5.48
N LEU A 108 15.82 -14.90 -6.01
CA LEU A 108 14.58 -15.52 -5.53
C LEU A 108 14.75 -17.02 -5.25
N GLY A 109 14.61 -17.41 -3.97
CA GLY A 109 14.62 -18.80 -3.52
C GLY A 109 15.96 -19.56 -3.64
N ILE A 110 17.06 -18.91 -4.07
CA ILE A 110 18.37 -19.57 -4.27
C ILE A 110 18.90 -20.16 -2.96
N VAL A 111 18.95 -19.36 -1.90
CA VAL A 111 19.49 -19.82 -0.61
C VAL A 111 18.57 -20.86 0.02
N ALA A 112 17.27 -20.71 -0.09
CA ALA A 112 16.32 -21.74 0.35
C ALA A 112 16.52 -23.07 -0.39
N ALA A 113 16.84 -23.04 -1.69
CA ALA A 113 17.15 -24.23 -2.46
C ALA A 113 18.47 -24.91 -2.02
N LEU A 114 19.51 -24.12 -1.71
CA LEU A 114 20.76 -24.62 -1.14
C LEU A 114 20.55 -25.25 0.25
N GLN A 115 19.80 -24.59 1.12
CA GLN A 115 19.41 -25.09 2.44
C GLN A 115 18.65 -26.42 2.35
N ALA A 116 17.79 -26.57 1.36
CA ALA A 116 17.04 -27.81 1.10
C ALA A 116 17.81 -28.87 0.34
N SER A 117 19.09 -28.64 -0.01
CA SER A 117 19.92 -29.54 -0.84
C SER A 117 19.17 -29.93 -2.13
N ASP A 118 18.62 -28.96 -2.85
CA ASP A 118 17.83 -29.21 -4.06
C ASP A 118 18.60 -30.04 -5.11
N PRO A 119 18.18 -31.26 -5.43
CA PRO A 119 18.89 -32.12 -6.38
C PRO A 119 18.94 -31.56 -7.81
N LYS A 120 18.12 -30.52 -8.11
CA LYS A 120 18.11 -29.83 -9.41
C LYS A 120 18.96 -28.56 -9.41
N PHE A 121 19.66 -28.27 -8.29
CA PHE A 121 20.51 -27.08 -8.23
C PHE A 121 21.57 -27.13 -9.34
N PRO A 122 21.81 -26.03 -10.09
CA PRO A 122 22.71 -26.06 -11.25
C PRO A 122 24.14 -26.39 -10.89
N THR A 123 24.79 -27.27 -11.66
CA THR A 123 26.21 -27.60 -11.56
C THR A 123 27.11 -26.76 -12.48
N THR A 124 26.57 -25.66 -13.00
CA THR A 124 27.33 -24.65 -13.77
C THR A 124 28.34 -23.94 -12.87
N GLU A 125 29.32 -23.25 -13.45
CA GLU A 125 30.29 -22.44 -12.71
C GLU A 125 29.59 -21.48 -11.71
N ALA A 126 28.53 -20.82 -12.15
CA ALA A 126 27.70 -19.94 -11.30
C ALA A 126 27.06 -20.73 -10.14
N GLY A 127 26.52 -21.91 -10.40
CA GLY A 127 25.91 -22.74 -9.37
C GLY A 127 26.92 -23.30 -8.39
N ALA A 128 28.09 -23.76 -8.88
CA ALA A 128 29.19 -24.24 -8.05
C ALA A 128 29.70 -23.11 -7.12
N GLY A 129 29.96 -21.92 -7.67
CA GLY A 129 30.38 -20.77 -6.85
C GLY A 129 29.37 -20.36 -5.78
N LEU A 130 28.08 -20.52 -6.03
CA LEU A 130 27.03 -20.30 -5.03
C LEU A 130 27.04 -21.38 -3.95
N SER A 131 27.25 -22.64 -4.32
CA SER A 131 27.39 -23.77 -3.37
C SER A 131 28.60 -23.59 -2.45
N ASP A 132 29.77 -23.28 -3.02
CA ASP A 132 30.98 -23.00 -2.25
C ASP A 132 30.82 -21.83 -1.30
N ALA A 133 30.19 -20.75 -1.76
CA ALA A 133 29.91 -19.58 -0.93
C ALA A 133 28.88 -19.88 0.18
N TYR A 134 27.92 -20.76 -0.08
CA TYR A 134 26.96 -21.21 0.93
C TYR A 134 27.62 -22.11 1.99
N GLU A 135 28.52 -23.04 1.59
CA GLU A 135 29.30 -23.85 2.53
C GLU A 135 30.13 -22.95 3.46
N LEU A 136 30.85 -21.95 2.92
CA LEU A 136 31.60 -20.98 3.71
C LEU A 136 30.68 -20.18 4.65
N PHE A 137 29.48 -19.84 4.22
CA PHE A 137 28.48 -19.15 5.05
C PHE A 137 28.09 -20.01 6.26
N VAL A 138 27.81 -21.29 6.07
CA VAL A 138 27.48 -22.24 7.14
C VAL A 138 28.68 -22.45 8.08
N GLU A 139 29.86 -22.66 7.52
CA GLU A 139 31.10 -22.85 8.31
C GLU A 139 31.45 -21.64 9.18
N SER A 140 31.12 -20.42 8.73
CA SER A 140 31.33 -19.18 9.48
C SER A 140 30.19 -18.85 10.46
N SER A 141 29.35 -19.84 10.81
CA SER A 141 28.17 -19.65 11.66
C SER A 141 27.23 -18.56 11.14
N GLU A 142 27.02 -18.54 9.82
CA GLU A 142 26.12 -17.65 9.10
C GLU A 142 26.41 -16.14 9.29
N SER A 143 27.67 -15.78 9.52
CA SER A 143 28.09 -14.41 9.79
C SER A 143 29.40 -14.01 9.09
N GLY A 144 29.83 -12.79 9.26
CA GLY A 144 31.14 -12.29 8.88
C GLY A 144 31.52 -12.51 7.40
N PRO A 145 32.73 -13.10 7.12
CA PRO A 145 33.23 -13.31 5.77
C PRO A 145 32.31 -14.18 4.90
N GLY A 146 31.74 -15.27 5.50
CA GLY A 146 30.84 -16.18 4.79
C GLY A 146 29.56 -15.50 4.33
N SER A 147 28.93 -14.68 5.19
CA SER A 147 27.77 -13.88 4.82
C SER A 147 28.09 -12.90 3.67
N THR A 148 29.29 -12.29 3.70
CA THR A 148 29.73 -11.38 2.64
C THR A 148 29.99 -12.14 1.33
N ALA A 149 30.63 -13.30 1.39
CA ALA A 149 30.91 -14.14 0.22
C ALA A 149 29.60 -14.58 -0.46
N LEU A 150 28.65 -15.09 0.32
CA LEU A 150 27.36 -15.53 -0.21
C LEU A 150 26.55 -14.39 -0.84
N ARG A 151 26.48 -13.22 -0.19
CA ARG A 151 25.82 -12.04 -0.77
C ARG A 151 26.45 -11.60 -2.09
N ASN A 152 27.78 -11.71 -2.24
CA ASN A 152 28.45 -11.41 -3.51
C ASN A 152 28.16 -12.48 -4.56
N ALA A 153 28.13 -13.75 -4.20
CA ALA A 153 27.79 -14.84 -5.11
C ALA A 153 26.34 -14.74 -5.63
N LEU A 154 25.40 -14.25 -4.82
CA LEU A 154 24.00 -14.02 -5.22
C LEU A 154 23.82 -12.97 -6.32
N LYS A 155 24.85 -12.18 -6.64
CA LYS A 155 24.85 -11.26 -7.79
C LYS A 155 25.08 -11.96 -9.13
N VAL A 156 25.31 -13.26 -9.13
CA VAL A 156 25.51 -14.06 -10.35
C VAL A 156 24.18 -14.65 -10.82
N ARG A 157 23.94 -14.59 -12.13
CA ARG A 157 22.70 -15.06 -12.74
C ARG A 157 22.76 -16.58 -13.01
N LEU A 158 21.85 -17.32 -12.37
CA LEU A 158 21.65 -18.74 -12.67
C LEU A 158 20.96 -18.96 -14.03
N PRO A 159 21.07 -20.16 -14.64
CA PRO A 159 20.40 -20.50 -15.89
C PRO A 159 18.91 -20.20 -15.87
N ALA A 160 18.37 -19.69 -16.98
CA ALA A 160 16.97 -19.28 -17.10
C ALA A 160 15.97 -20.40 -16.72
N ALA A 161 16.25 -21.64 -17.12
CA ALA A 161 15.40 -22.80 -16.80
C ALA A 161 15.28 -23.02 -15.27
N TYR A 162 16.38 -22.82 -14.52
CA TYR A 162 16.36 -22.98 -13.08
C TYR A 162 15.65 -21.81 -12.39
N ARG A 163 15.89 -20.57 -12.83
CA ARG A 163 15.14 -19.39 -12.34
C ARG A 163 13.63 -19.54 -12.57
N HIS A 164 13.26 -20.08 -13.72
CA HIS A 164 11.87 -20.42 -13.99
C HIS A 164 11.32 -21.47 -13.01
N THR A 165 12.13 -22.48 -12.66
CA THR A 165 11.74 -23.50 -11.64
C THR A 165 11.48 -22.84 -10.27
N LEU A 166 12.33 -21.89 -9.85
CA LEU A 166 12.13 -21.17 -8.59
C LEU A 166 10.86 -20.32 -8.62
N TRP A 167 10.60 -19.63 -9.73
CA TRP A 167 9.36 -18.88 -9.94
C TRP A 167 8.11 -19.78 -9.89
N GLN A 168 8.18 -20.98 -10.48
CA GLN A 168 7.08 -21.95 -10.39
C GLN A 168 6.79 -22.36 -8.93
N ARG A 169 7.78 -22.41 -8.05
CA ARG A 169 7.56 -22.69 -6.61
C ARG A 169 6.76 -21.58 -5.94
N VAL A 170 7.03 -20.30 -6.27
CA VAL A 170 6.23 -19.16 -5.78
C VAL A 170 4.79 -19.29 -6.23
N ILE A 171 4.56 -19.55 -7.53
CA ILE A 171 3.22 -19.75 -8.09
C ILE A 171 2.48 -20.88 -7.38
N VAL A 172 3.12 -22.04 -7.24
CA VAL A 172 2.52 -23.22 -6.60
C VAL A 172 2.13 -22.95 -5.15
N ASN A 173 2.98 -22.24 -4.39
CA ASN A 173 2.65 -21.86 -3.02
C ASN A 173 1.43 -20.92 -2.97
N ALA A 174 1.39 -19.89 -3.81
CA ALA A 174 0.24 -18.99 -3.87
C ALA A 174 -1.06 -19.71 -4.28
N GLU A 175 -1.00 -20.61 -5.28
CA GLU A 175 -2.18 -21.39 -5.71
C GLU A 175 -2.66 -22.35 -4.62
N LYS A 176 -1.76 -22.97 -3.87
CA LYS A 176 -2.09 -23.89 -2.76
C LYS A 176 -2.94 -23.22 -1.68
N TYR A 177 -2.69 -21.94 -1.40
CA TYR A 177 -3.35 -21.21 -0.32
C TYR A 177 -4.47 -20.27 -0.81
N ASN A 178 -4.67 -20.16 -2.12
CA ASN A 178 -5.73 -19.33 -2.69
C ASN A 178 -7.09 -20.04 -2.60
N GLU A 179 -7.93 -19.62 -1.66
CA GLU A 179 -9.29 -20.12 -1.46
C GLU A 179 -10.28 -18.95 -1.67
N PRO A 180 -10.84 -18.76 -2.88
CA PRO A 180 -11.78 -17.68 -3.16
C PRO A 180 -12.89 -17.58 -2.12
N ASP A 181 -13.31 -16.37 -1.79
CA ASP A 181 -14.28 -16.00 -0.77
C ASP A 181 -13.86 -16.26 0.68
N ARG A 182 -12.70 -16.85 0.91
CA ARG A 182 -12.16 -17.11 2.25
C ARG A 182 -10.81 -16.45 2.48
N PHE A 183 -9.85 -16.71 1.59
CA PHE A 183 -8.50 -16.14 1.64
C PHE A 183 -7.91 -16.05 0.24
N THR A 184 -7.49 -14.86 -0.15
CA THR A 184 -6.84 -14.64 -1.44
C THR A 184 -5.31 -14.60 -1.27
N ALA A 185 -4.63 -15.59 -1.85
CA ALA A 185 -3.18 -15.56 -2.00
C ALA A 185 -2.82 -15.03 -3.40
N PHE A 186 -2.23 -13.83 -3.49
CA PHE A 186 -1.76 -13.28 -4.75
C PHE A 186 -0.42 -13.90 -5.15
N ILE A 187 -0.18 -13.96 -6.46
CA ILE A 187 1.14 -14.22 -7.03
C ILE A 187 1.82 -12.87 -7.18
N GLY A 188 3.03 -12.72 -6.64
CA GLY A 188 3.77 -11.48 -6.69
C GLY A 188 5.25 -11.67 -6.39
N TYR A 189 6.00 -10.60 -6.52
CA TYR A 189 7.41 -10.51 -6.16
C TYR A 189 7.79 -9.04 -5.98
N GLU A 190 8.95 -8.77 -5.40
CA GLU A 190 9.48 -7.42 -5.33
C GLU A 190 10.61 -7.20 -6.36
N TRP A 191 10.46 -6.13 -7.14
CA TRP A 191 11.52 -5.57 -7.96
C TRP A 191 12.31 -4.52 -7.18
N THR A 192 13.64 -4.61 -7.24
CA THR A 192 14.58 -3.73 -6.54
C THR A 192 15.48 -3.07 -7.56
N SER A 193 15.65 -1.75 -7.51
CA SER A 193 16.49 -1.01 -8.44
C SER A 193 17.99 -1.16 -8.17
N GLY A 194 18.36 -1.37 -6.94
CA GLY A 194 19.78 -1.40 -6.50
C GLY A 194 20.35 -0.03 -6.13
N GLY A 195 21.50 -0.06 -5.48
CA GLY A 195 22.11 1.12 -4.89
C GLY A 195 21.74 1.31 -3.42
N PHE A 196 21.92 2.54 -2.90
CA PHE A 196 21.63 2.90 -1.51
C PHE A 196 20.26 3.58 -1.35
N THR A 197 19.49 3.71 -2.44
CA THR A 197 18.17 4.34 -2.47
C THR A 197 17.08 3.29 -2.65
N ASN A 198 15.98 3.41 -1.92
CA ASN A 198 14.84 2.50 -2.05
C ASN A 198 13.93 2.94 -3.21
N LEU A 199 14.21 2.41 -4.40
CA LEU A 199 13.32 2.54 -5.57
C LEU A 199 12.65 1.21 -5.87
N HIS A 200 12.08 0.59 -4.86
CA HIS A 200 11.51 -0.75 -4.91
C HIS A 200 10.03 -0.72 -5.31
N ARG A 201 9.54 -1.81 -5.92
CA ARG A 201 8.13 -2.02 -6.30
C ARG A 201 7.71 -3.44 -6.00
N VAL A 202 6.61 -3.59 -5.30
CA VAL A 202 5.91 -4.88 -5.24
C VAL A 202 5.11 -5.06 -6.52
N VAL A 203 5.36 -6.13 -7.26
CA VAL A 203 4.64 -6.51 -8.47
C VAL A 203 3.58 -7.55 -8.12
N ILE A 204 2.32 -7.28 -8.47
CA ILE A 204 1.17 -8.13 -8.14
C ILE A 204 0.45 -8.51 -9.43
N TYR A 205 0.22 -9.81 -9.62
CA TYR A 205 -0.55 -10.35 -10.74
C TYR A 205 -2.01 -10.59 -10.35
N ARG A 206 -2.93 -10.13 -11.21
CA ARG A 206 -4.36 -10.43 -11.11
C ARG A 206 -4.69 -11.90 -11.40
N ASP A 207 -3.85 -12.50 -12.23
CA ASP A 207 -4.07 -13.80 -12.84
C ASP A 207 -3.49 -14.94 -11.98
N GLY A 208 -3.94 -16.16 -12.28
CA GLY A 208 -3.42 -17.39 -11.71
C GLY A 208 -2.22 -17.96 -12.48
N ALA A 209 -1.90 -19.21 -12.15
CA ALA A 209 -0.78 -19.95 -12.74
C ALA A 209 -0.84 -20.09 -14.26
N ASP A 210 -2.04 -20.06 -14.86
CA ASP A 210 -2.25 -20.20 -16.31
C ASP A 210 -1.48 -19.12 -17.11
N LYS A 211 -1.42 -17.89 -16.61
CA LYS A 211 -0.70 -16.76 -17.23
C LYS A 211 0.66 -16.52 -16.60
N THR A 212 0.75 -16.49 -15.28
CA THR A 212 1.99 -16.13 -14.57
C THR A 212 3.16 -17.09 -14.81
N LYS A 213 2.88 -18.37 -15.12
CA LYS A 213 3.92 -19.35 -15.51
C LYS A 213 4.58 -19.07 -16.85
N GLN A 214 4.03 -18.18 -17.68
CA GLN A 214 4.56 -17.86 -19.01
C GLN A 214 5.71 -16.84 -18.93
N THR A 215 5.99 -16.29 -17.75
CA THR A 215 7.04 -15.32 -17.52
C THR A 215 7.93 -15.71 -16.32
N THR A 216 8.95 -14.90 -16.05
CA THR A 216 9.78 -14.96 -14.84
C THR A 216 9.94 -13.55 -14.31
N PRO A 217 10.17 -13.31 -13.00
CA PRO A 217 10.38 -11.99 -12.47
C PRO A 217 11.44 -11.18 -13.22
N PHE A 218 11.10 -9.94 -13.57
CA PHE A 218 12.06 -8.94 -14.01
C PHE A 218 12.78 -8.39 -12.79
N THR A 219 14.10 -8.28 -12.84
CA THR A 219 14.89 -7.99 -11.66
C THR A 219 15.95 -6.94 -11.94
N ILE A 220 16.65 -6.47 -10.92
CA ILE A 220 17.83 -5.62 -11.03
C ILE A 220 18.87 -6.18 -12.01
N MET A 221 18.95 -7.51 -12.16
CA MET A 221 19.87 -8.16 -13.12
C MET A 221 19.45 -7.95 -14.59
N ASP A 222 18.22 -7.49 -14.82
CA ASP A 222 17.70 -7.13 -16.14
C ASP A 222 17.87 -5.61 -16.34
N SER A 223 17.42 -4.79 -15.39
CA SER A 223 17.63 -3.33 -15.39
C SER A 223 17.41 -2.73 -14.00
N HIS A 224 18.10 -1.61 -13.76
CA HIS A 224 17.94 -0.75 -12.59
C HIS A 224 16.85 0.32 -12.76
N GLN A 225 16.34 0.49 -13.99
CA GLN A 225 15.44 1.59 -14.35
C GLN A 225 13.97 1.18 -14.15
N PRO A 226 13.16 1.96 -13.41
CA PRO A 226 11.73 1.70 -13.28
C PRO A 226 10.98 1.68 -14.63
N GLU A 227 11.43 2.47 -15.59
CA GLU A 227 10.87 2.53 -16.95
C GLU A 227 10.96 1.17 -17.65
N ASP A 228 12.06 0.45 -17.47
CA ASP A 228 12.24 -0.88 -18.06
C ASP A 228 11.34 -1.92 -17.37
N LEU A 229 11.09 -1.76 -16.06
CA LEU A 229 10.09 -2.57 -15.37
C LEU A 229 8.71 -2.35 -15.99
N TRP A 230 8.27 -1.09 -16.18
CA TRP A 230 6.95 -0.83 -16.78
C TRP A 230 6.83 -1.37 -18.19
N ASN A 231 7.88 -1.27 -19.02
CA ASN A 231 7.92 -1.89 -20.34
C ASN A 231 7.81 -3.42 -20.28
N TYR A 232 8.46 -4.05 -19.29
CA TYR A 232 8.32 -5.48 -19.05
C TYR A 232 6.87 -5.86 -18.64
N LEU A 233 6.22 -5.07 -17.78
CA LEU A 233 4.84 -5.30 -17.37
C LEU A 233 3.86 -5.12 -18.54
N ASP A 234 4.12 -4.15 -19.42
CA ASP A 234 3.34 -3.93 -20.65
C ASP A 234 3.44 -5.14 -21.60
N ASN A 235 4.66 -5.61 -21.82
CA ASN A 235 4.91 -6.83 -22.61
C ASN A 235 4.22 -8.08 -22.00
N TYR A 236 4.15 -8.20 -20.66
CA TYR A 236 3.39 -9.27 -20.02
C TYR A 236 1.91 -9.19 -20.37
N GLN A 237 1.31 -8.00 -20.26
CA GLN A 237 -0.11 -7.83 -20.59
C GLN A 237 -0.39 -8.14 -22.07
N ASP A 238 0.46 -7.65 -22.96
CA ASP A 238 0.30 -7.85 -24.41
C ASP A 238 0.47 -9.31 -24.82
N SER A 239 1.44 -10.01 -24.25
CA SER A 239 1.76 -11.38 -24.64
C SER A 239 0.85 -12.44 -24.03
N THR A 240 0.33 -12.20 -22.81
CA THR A 240 -0.46 -13.19 -22.06
C THR A 240 -1.95 -12.83 -21.97
N GLY A 241 -2.33 -11.59 -22.27
CA GLY A 241 -3.65 -11.03 -21.97
C GLY A 241 -3.93 -10.98 -20.46
N GLY A 242 -2.89 -10.99 -19.63
CA GLY A 242 -2.97 -10.87 -18.17
C GLY A 242 -3.07 -9.43 -17.71
N GLU A 243 -3.21 -9.24 -16.39
CA GLU A 243 -3.21 -7.94 -15.74
C GLU A 243 -2.20 -7.95 -14.59
N VAL A 244 -1.44 -6.86 -14.47
CA VAL A 244 -0.39 -6.70 -13.46
C VAL A 244 -0.30 -5.25 -13.05
N LEU A 245 0.12 -5.01 -11.80
CA LEU A 245 0.45 -3.68 -11.28
C LEU A 245 1.73 -3.72 -10.45
N ALA A 246 2.33 -2.56 -10.22
CA ALA A 246 3.48 -2.37 -9.37
C ALA A 246 3.16 -1.32 -8.29
N ILE A 247 3.62 -1.53 -7.06
CA ILE A 247 3.39 -0.65 -5.93
C ILE A 247 4.72 -0.13 -5.42
N PRO A 248 5.06 1.16 -5.68
CA PRO A 248 6.22 1.79 -5.07
C PRO A 248 6.06 1.91 -3.55
N HIS A 249 7.15 1.68 -2.84
CA HIS A 249 7.19 1.72 -1.39
C HIS A 249 8.50 2.31 -0.85
N ASN A 250 8.51 2.65 0.45
CA ASN A 250 9.62 3.33 1.11
C ASN A 250 10.10 4.58 0.36
N SER A 251 9.17 5.37 -0.11
CA SER A 251 9.51 6.61 -0.79
C SER A 251 10.31 7.57 0.11
N ASN A 252 10.05 7.55 1.43
CA ASN A 252 10.80 8.27 2.46
C ASN A 252 12.31 7.95 2.51
N LEU A 253 12.73 6.83 1.90
CA LEU A 253 14.11 6.37 1.82
C LEU A 253 14.67 6.35 0.39
N SER A 254 13.96 6.97 -0.56
CA SER A 254 14.33 6.95 -1.97
C SER A 254 15.39 7.97 -2.38
N GLY A 255 15.82 8.83 -1.48
CA GLY A 255 16.75 9.92 -1.82
C GLY A 255 16.16 11.00 -2.74
N GLY A 256 14.82 11.09 -2.77
CA GLY A 256 14.08 12.02 -3.65
C GLY A 256 13.72 11.44 -5.02
N GLU A 257 14.20 10.25 -5.34
CA GLU A 257 14.04 9.67 -6.68
C GLU A 257 12.67 9.05 -6.92
N MET A 258 11.91 8.70 -5.85
CA MET A 258 10.61 8.04 -6.03
C MET A 258 9.60 8.94 -6.76
N PHE A 259 9.59 10.23 -6.44
CA PHE A 259 8.67 11.21 -7.03
C PHE A 259 9.43 12.37 -7.69
N ALA A 260 10.59 12.07 -8.28
CA ALA A 260 11.39 13.05 -8.99
C ALA A 260 10.65 13.66 -10.20
N ARG A 261 11.00 14.90 -10.55
CA ARG A 261 10.50 15.60 -11.76
C ARG A 261 11.35 15.32 -12.99
N HIS A 262 12.02 14.19 -13.00
CA HIS A 262 12.84 13.69 -14.13
C HIS A 262 12.73 12.16 -14.17
N LYS A 263 13.07 11.57 -15.31
CA LYS A 263 13.22 10.12 -15.46
C LYS A 263 14.42 9.63 -14.66
N PHE A 264 14.45 8.33 -14.37
CA PHE A 264 15.66 7.73 -13.82
C PHE A 264 16.84 8.02 -14.74
N GLY A 265 17.90 8.62 -14.19
CA GLY A 265 19.05 9.07 -14.98
C GLY A 265 19.03 10.54 -15.40
N GLY A 266 17.97 11.31 -15.10
CA GLY A 266 17.94 12.77 -15.19
C GLY A 266 17.28 13.36 -16.43
N ASP A 267 16.81 12.54 -17.37
CA ASP A 267 16.10 13.01 -18.56
C ASP A 267 14.75 13.65 -18.20
N PRO A 268 14.25 14.63 -18.98
CA PRO A 268 12.93 15.23 -18.78
C PRO A 268 11.78 14.21 -18.85
N LEU A 269 10.74 14.45 -18.05
CA LEU A 269 9.49 13.68 -18.11
C LEU A 269 8.81 13.85 -19.47
N THR A 270 8.10 12.82 -19.91
CA THR A 270 7.28 12.85 -21.14
C THR A 270 5.88 12.36 -20.87
N GLY A 271 4.92 12.74 -21.73
CA GLY A 271 3.53 12.24 -21.61
C GLY A 271 3.43 10.70 -21.72
N GLU A 272 4.33 10.05 -22.47
CA GLU A 272 4.42 8.59 -22.55
C GLU A 272 4.87 7.98 -21.21
N TRP A 273 5.92 8.51 -20.61
CA TRP A 273 6.40 8.12 -19.30
C TRP A 273 5.29 8.27 -18.25
N ALA A 274 4.61 9.42 -18.22
CA ALA A 274 3.53 9.68 -17.27
C ALA A 274 2.37 8.68 -17.43
N ARG A 275 2.05 8.31 -18.69
CA ARG A 275 1.00 7.32 -18.98
C ARG A 275 1.37 5.92 -18.52
N LEU A 276 2.61 5.46 -18.81
CA LEU A 276 3.09 4.14 -18.39
C LEU A 276 3.13 4.05 -16.87
N ARG A 277 3.68 5.05 -16.19
CA ARG A 277 3.71 5.09 -14.74
C ARG A 277 2.31 5.03 -14.14
N GLY A 278 1.40 5.90 -14.55
CA GLY A 278 0.03 5.92 -14.05
C GLY A 278 -0.76 4.64 -14.34
N ARG A 279 -0.40 3.90 -15.41
CA ARG A 279 -1.00 2.61 -15.76
C ARG A 279 -0.53 1.48 -14.85
N PHE A 280 0.77 1.42 -14.55
CA PHE A 280 1.37 0.31 -13.81
C PHE A 280 1.56 0.58 -12.34
N GLU A 281 1.67 1.86 -11.92
CA GLU A 281 1.75 2.26 -10.53
C GLU A 281 0.48 3.03 -10.10
N PRO A 282 -0.70 2.39 -10.02
CA PRO A 282 -1.92 3.07 -9.59
C PRO A 282 -1.97 3.32 -8.09
N LEU A 283 -1.13 2.63 -7.31
CA LEU A 283 -1.07 2.67 -5.85
C LEU A 283 0.32 3.07 -5.37
N MET A 284 0.40 3.51 -4.12
CA MET A 284 1.62 3.61 -3.34
C MET A 284 1.42 3.09 -1.92
N GLU A 285 2.48 2.55 -1.33
CA GLU A 285 2.53 2.17 0.07
C GLU A 285 2.95 3.37 0.90
N ILE A 286 2.07 3.84 1.79
CA ILE A 286 2.28 5.05 2.57
C ILE A 286 2.99 4.78 3.90
N THR A 287 2.82 3.60 4.47
CA THR A 287 3.33 3.24 5.80
C THR A 287 3.75 1.79 5.87
N GLN A 288 4.83 1.50 6.58
CA GLN A 288 5.38 0.18 6.82
C GLN A 288 6.41 0.22 7.97
N PHE A 289 7.10 -0.88 8.27
CA PHE A 289 8.06 -0.99 9.37
C PHE A 289 9.21 0.04 9.32
N LYS A 290 9.62 0.49 8.14
CA LYS A 290 10.67 1.51 7.94
C LYS A 290 10.11 2.94 7.91
N GLY A 291 9.04 3.21 8.66
CA GLY A 291 8.46 4.53 8.85
C GLY A 291 7.29 4.85 7.94
N ASP A 292 6.77 6.04 8.13
CA ASP A 292 5.63 6.60 7.40
C ASP A 292 6.10 7.55 6.29
N SER A 293 5.42 7.55 5.17
CA SER A 293 5.72 8.35 3.99
C SER A 293 4.60 9.36 3.65
N GLU A 294 3.65 9.62 4.56
CA GLU A 294 2.56 10.58 4.28
C GLU A 294 3.09 12.00 4.11
N ALA A 295 3.71 12.53 5.15
CA ALA A 295 4.16 13.91 5.23
C ALA A 295 5.46 14.04 6.03
N HIS A 296 6.14 15.17 5.90
CA HIS A 296 7.35 15.49 6.66
C HIS A 296 7.23 16.91 7.23
N PRO A 297 7.67 17.18 8.49
CA PRO A 297 7.55 18.50 9.12
C PRO A 297 8.13 19.66 8.30
N VAL A 298 9.21 19.42 7.57
CA VAL A 298 9.84 20.43 6.69
C VAL A 298 8.93 20.82 5.50
N LEU A 299 8.10 19.89 5.02
CA LEU A 299 7.19 20.12 3.88
C LEU A 299 5.80 20.57 4.34
N SER A 300 5.42 20.23 5.56
CA SER A 300 4.09 20.48 6.13
C SER A 300 4.21 21.06 7.55
N PRO A 301 4.84 22.24 7.71
CA PRO A 301 5.21 22.79 9.03
C PRO A 301 4.01 23.22 9.88
N THR A 302 2.83 23.30 9.31
CA THR A 302 1.57 23.64 10.02
C THR A 302 0.76 22.40 10.42
N ASP A 303 1.18 21.21 10.02
CA ASP A 303 0.52 19.95 10.36
C ASP A 303 1.09 19.41 11.68
N GLU A 304 0.28 19.39 12.73
CA GLU A 304 0.67 18.89 14.07
C GLU A 304 0.97 17.38 14.10
N PHE A 305 0.71 16.64 13.00
CA PHE A 305 0.91 15.20 12.88
C PHE A 305 1.88 14.81 11.75
N ALA A 306 2.63 15.78 11.21
CA ALA A 306 3.54 15.54 10.09
C ALA A 306 4.80 14.74 10.47
N ASP A 307 5.11 14.62 11.76
CA ASP A 307 6.28 13.93 12.30
C ASP A 307 6.02 12.48 12.70
N PHE A 308 4.85 11.93 12.34
CA PHE A 308 4.51 10.56 12.70
C PHE A 308 5.45 9.55 12.05
N GLU A 309 6.17 8.78 12.89
CA GLU A 309 7.06 7.69 12.48
C GLU A 309 8.00 8.08 11.30
N THR A 310 8.45 9.34 11.27
CA THR A 310 9.33 9.82 10.21
C THR A 310 10.75 9.27 10.38
N TRP A 311 11.32 8.80 9.27
CA TRP A 311 12.71 8.41 9.18
C TRP A 311 13.50 9.40 8.33
N ASN A 312 14.66 9.83 8.83
CA ASN A 312 15.49 10.82 8.17
C ASN A 312 16.53 10.24 7.18
N GLY A 313 16.40 8.97 6.83
CA GLY A 313 17.23 8.30 5.83
C GLY A 313 17.98 7.09 6.37
N TRP A 314 18.67 6.38 5.47
CA TRP A 314 19.55 5.28 5.83
C TRP A 314 20.81 5.77 6.56
N ARG A 315 21.29 4.96 7.51
CA ARG A 315 22.51 5.22 8.32
C ARG A 315 22.44 6.46 9.17
N GLY A 316 21.25 6.78 9.67
CA GLY A 316 20.98 8.00 10.40
C GLY A 316 21.30 9.20 9.51
N ALA A 317 20.32 10.02 9.24
CA ALA A 317 20.65 11.36 8.80
C ALA A 317 21.54 11.93 9.88
N THR A 318 22.83 11.90 9.64
CA THR A 318 23.83 12.38 10.57
C THR A 318 23.47 13.80 10.99
N GLU A 319 24.00 14.28 12.11
CA GLU A 319 23.94 15.70 12.50
C GLU A 319 24.23 16.64 11.32
N GLN A 320 24.99 16.18 10.30
CA GLN A 320 25.21 16.88 9.03
C GLN A 320 23.96 17.01 8.16
N GLU A 321 23.03 16.04 8.14
CA GLU A 321 21.76 16.21 7.42
C GLU A 321 20.77 17.05 8.21
N ALA A 322 20.73 16.90 9.53
CA ALA A 322 19.94 17.77 10.39
C ALA A 322 20.43 19.23 10.31
N SER A 323 21.74 19.47 10.17
CA SER A 323 22.30 20.82 9.98
C SER A 323 21.99 21.44 8.62
N LYS A 324 21.62 20.60 7.60
CA LYS A 324 21.19 21.02 6.26
C LYS A 324 19.68 21.08 6.09
N SER A 325 18.91 20.85 7.14
CA SER A 325 17.45 20.69 7.10
C SER A 325 16.66 21.85 6.47
N ASN A 326 17.30 23.02 6.29
CA ASN A 326 16.72 24.19 5.63
C ASN A 326 17.38 24.51 4.27
N SER A 327 18.24 23.63 3.72
CA SER A 327 18.80 23.86 2.39
C SER A 327 17.78 23.52 1.32
N ASP A 328 17.79 24.23 0.19
CA ASP A 328 16.93 23.96 -0.97
C ASP A 328 17.12 22.52 -1.49
N GLU A 329 18.34 22.01 -1.45
CA GLU A 329 18.65 20.63 -1.82
C GLU A 329 17.95 19.61 -0.92
N TYR A 330 17.96 19.82 0.40
CA TYR A 330 17.27 18.94 1.34
C TYR A 330 15.75 18.99 1.13
N ILE A 331 15.18 20.18 0.98
CA ILE A 331 13.74 20.38 0.75
C ILE A 331 13.32 19.69 -0.56
N THR A 332 14.07 19.91 -1.64
CA THR A 332 13.80 19.28 -2.96
C THR A 332 13.85 17.76 -2.88
N ARG A 333 14.85 17.21 -2.16
CA ARG A 333 14.92 15.76 -1.92
C ARG A 333 13.69 15.25 -1.17
N LYS A 334 13.31 15.92 -0.07
CA LYS A 334 12.12 15.55 0.71
C LYS A 334 10.83 15.65 -0.11
N GLN A 335 10.71 16.60 -1.03
CA GLN A 335 9.57 16.69 -1.95
C GLN A 335 9.43 15.44 -2.83
N GLY A 336 10.54 14.84 -3.23
CA GLY A 336 10.55 13.57 -3.99
C GLY A 336 10.41 12.31 -3.14
N GLU A 337 10.31 12.44 -1.80
CA GLU A 337 10.23 11.32 -0.85
C GLU A 337 8.83 11.10 -0.26
N TYR A 338 8.01 12.14 -0.11
CA TYR A 338 6.76 12.08 0.66
C TYR A 338 5.50 12.20 -0.19
N ALA A 339 4.50 11.38 0.13
CA ALA A 339 3.26 11.20 -0.62
C ALA A 339 2.51 12.51 -0.86
N ARG A 340 2.25 13.30 0.19
CA ARG A 340 1.49 14.55 0.09
C ARG A 340 2.16 15.52 -0.87
N SER A 341 3.48 15.61 -0.83
CA SER A 341 4.24 16.41 -1.78
C SER A 341 4.13 15.86 -3.20
N ALA A 342 4.24 14.54 -3.37
CA ALA A 342 4.10 13.90 -4.68
C ALA A 342 2.72 14.15 -5.31
N LEU A 343 1.65 14.07 -4.51
CA LEU A 343 0.29 14.37 -4.98
C LEU A 343 0.17 15.83 -5.49
N LYS A 344 0.78 16.81 -4.79
CA LYS A 344 0.84 18.21 -5.24
C LYS A 344 1.64 18.36 -6.53
N VAL A 345 2.85 17.78 -6.57
CA VAL A 345 3.72 17.79 -7.76
C VAL A 345 3.02 17.14 -8.96
N GLY A 346 2.20 16.12 -8.72
CA GLY A 346 1.39 15.49 -9.77
C GLY A 346 0.38 16.44 -10.43
N LEU A 347 -0.21 17.40 -9.69
CA LEU A 347 -1.09 18.43 -10.26
C LEU A 347 -0.33 19.34 -11.22
N ASP A 348 0.90 19.70 -10.85
CA ASP A 348 1.75 20.55 -11.68
C ASP A 348 2.19 19.83 -12.95
N ILE A 349 2.64 18.57 -12.85
CA ILE A 349 2.97 17.73 -14.01
C ILE A 349 1.74 17.53 -14.91
N GLN A 350 0.54 17.40 -14.35
CA GLN A 350 -0.69 17.33 -15.15
C GLN A 350 -0.90 18.56 -16.02
N THR A 351 -0.55 19.75 -15.53
CA THR A 351 -0.65 20.99 -16.30
C THR A 351 0.39 21.02 -17.43
N GLU A 352 1.59 20.50 -17.19
CA GLU A 352 2.68 20.46 -18.17
C GLU A 352 2.49 19.39 -19.26
N LEU A 353 2.07 18.18 -18.84
CA LEU A 353 2.05 16.98 -19.72
C LEU A 353 0.64 16.50 -20.08
N GLY A 354 -0.42 17.10 -19.49
CA GLY A 354 -1.81 16.67 -19.66
C GLY A 354 -2.17 15.39 -18.89
N ILE A 355 -1.25 14.82 -18.12
CA ILE A 355 -1.41 13.58 -17.37
C ILE A 355 -0.71 13.70 -16.01
N ASN A 356 -1.42 13.32 -14.93
CA ASN A 356 -0.86 13.22 -13.60
C ASN A 356 -0.30 11.81 -13.35
N PRO A 357 1.03 11.61 -13.31
CA PRO A 357 1.63 10.29 -13.05
C PRO A 357 1.59 9.88 -11.58
N PHE A 358 1.25 10.80 -10.68
CA PHE A 358 1.20 10.59 -9.23
C PHE A 358 -0.23 10.56 -8.68
N LYS A 359 -1.17 10.17 -9.51
CA LYS A 359 -2.59 10.02 -9.15
C LYS A 359 -2.82 8.69 -8.43
N TYR A 360 -2.15 8.53 -7.29
CA TYR A 360 -2.11 7.28 -6.53
C TYR A 360 -3.35 7.00 -5.70
N GLY A 361 -3.71 5.71 -5.56
CA GLY A 361 -4.38 5.19 -4.39
C GLY A 361 -3.35 4.88 -3.29
N ILE A 362 -3.80 4.87 -2.05
CA ILE A 362 -2.95 4.75 -0.86
C ILE A 362 -3.23 3.44 -0.15
N ILE A 363 -2.18 2.67 0.18
CA ILE A 363 -2.24 1.47 1.00
C ILE A 363 -1.17 1.48 2.10
N GLY A 364 -1.31 0.61 3.09
CA GLY A 364 -0.25 0.23 4.01
C GLY A 364 0.15 -1.22 3.82
N SER A 365 1.36 -1.59 4.21
CA SER A 365 1.87 -2.96 4.24
C SER A 365 2.94 -3.09 5.31
N THR A 366 3.34 -4.32 5.69
CA THR A 366 4.35 -4.50 6.74
C THR A 366 5.77 -4.39 6.22
N ASP A 367 6.03 -4.89 5.04
CA ASP A 367 7.38 -5.17 4.54
C ASP A 367 8.17 -6.06 5.53
N SER A 368 7.44 -6.97 6.19
CA SER A 368 8.04 -7.91 7.15
C SER A 368 8.97 -8.88 6.45
N HIS A 369 10.16 -9.07 7.00
CA HIS A 369 11.15 -10.03 6.53
C HIS A 369 11.26 -11.27 7.45
N THR A 370 10.17 -11.54 8.19
CA THR A 370 10.07 -12.64 9.15
C THR A 370 9.08 -13.71 8.73
N SER A 371 8.45 -13.60 7.56
CA SER A 371 7.29 -14.39 7.12
C SER A 371 6.02 -14.13 7.96
N LEU A 372 6.04 -13.19 8.88
CA LEU A 372 4.96 -12.91 9.82
C LEU A 372 4.35 -11.54 9.50
N ALA A 373 3.21 -11.55 8.81
CA ALA A 373 2.44 -10.35 8.40
C ALA A 373 1.68 -9.76 9.59
N THR A 374 2.36 -9.12 10.54
CA THR A 374 1.72 -8.50 11.71
C THR A 374 2.10 -7.04 11.86
N ALA A 375 1.09 -6.17 11.91
CA ALA A 375 1.20 -4.73 12.14
C ALA A 375 0.66 -4.32 13.53
N ALA A 376 0.57 -5.26 14.48
CA ALA A 376 0.06 -4.98 15.81
C ALA A 376 1.21 -4.72 16.79
N ASN A 377 1.13 -3.63 17.55
CA ASN A 377 2.15 -3.26 18.54
C ASN A 377 2.35 -4.32 19.64
N ASP A 378 1.29 -4.98 20.07
CA ASP A 378 1.32 -6.06 21.07
C ASP A 378 1.80 -7.42 20.51
N ASN A 379 2.03 -7.48 19.19
CA ASN A 379 2.46 -8.69 18.47
C ASN A 379 3.54 -8.36 17.42
N PHE A 380 4.46 -7.46 17.73
CA PHE A 380 5.50 -7.00 16.81
C PHE A 380 6.73 -7.93 16.84
N TRP A 381 7.03 -8.57 15.73
CA TRP A 381 8.11 -9.55 15.57
C TRP A 381 9.37 -8.99 14.91
N GLY A 382 9.44 -7.66 14.74
CA GLY A 382 10.59 -6.99 14.14
C GLY A 382 10.59 -7.03 12.62
N LYS A 383 11.50 -6.28 12.02
CA LYS A 383 11.71 -6.24 10.57
C LYS A 383 12.37 -7.53 10.07
N PHE A 384 13.43 -7.99 10.73
CA PHE A 384 14.13 -9.23 10.45
C PHE A 384 13.98 -10.23 11.60
N SER A 385 14.20 -11.51 11.32
CA SER A 385 14.11 -12.55 12.35
C SER A 385 15.03 -12.26 13.54
N LYS A 386 16.24 -11.74 13.31
CA LYS A 386 17.18 -11.32 14.36
C LYS A 386 16.72 -10.09 15.17
N ASP A 387 15.68 -9.37 14.71
CA ASP A 387 15.08 -8.23 15.41
C ASP A 387 13.85 -8.64 16.22
N GLY A 388 13.60 -9.92 16.35
CA GLY A 388 12.47 -10.47 17.09
C GLY A 388 12.49 -10.14 18.58
N PRO A 389 11.40 -10.44 19.28
CA PRO A 389 11.24 -10.12 20.70
C PRO A 389 12.41 -10.55 21.56
N SER A 390 13.03 -9.61 22.26
CA SER A 390 14.15 -9.83 23.19
C SER A 390 14.33 -8.64 24.12
N ALA A 391 14.87 -8.86 25.32
CA ALA A 391 15.10 -7.81 26.31
C ALA A 391 16.01 -6.65 25.83
N GLY A 392 16.90 -6.94 24.89
CA GLY A 392 17.89 -5.95 24.41
C GLY A 392 17.56 -5.29 23.07
N ARG A 393 16.49 -5.71 22.36
CA ARG A 393 16.28 -5.24 20.97
C ARG A 393 16.06 -3.74 20.84
N VAL A 394 15.41 -3.13 21.82
CA VAL A 394 15.08 -1.68 21.78
C VAL A 394 16.30 -0.78 21.67
N SER A 395 17.41 -1.12 22.31
CA SER A 395 18.63 -0.28 22.41
C SER A 395 19.73 -0.67 21.42
N THR A 396 19.46 -1.56 20.47
CA THR A 396 20.48 -2.02 19.51
C THR A 396 20.28 -1.37 18.14
N PRO A 397 21.39 -1.06 17.41
CA PRO A 397 21.30 -0.64 16.03
C PRO A 397 20.60 -1.70 15.18
N TRP A 398 19.81 -1.24 14.19
CA TRP A 398 19.16 -2.14 13.26
C TRP A 398 20.17 -2.94 12.44
N VAL A 399 21.20 -2.29 11.92
CA VAL A 399 22.35 -2.95 11.31
C VAL A 399 23.54 -2.77 12.25
N PRO A 400 24.20 -3.84 12.70
CA PRO A 400 25.24 -3.74 13.74
C PRO A 400 26.42 -2.79 13.44
N SER A 401 26.68 -2.51 12.16
CA SER A 401 27.73 -1.58 11.72
C SER A 401 27.25 -0.12 11.59
N TRP A 402 25.99 0.17 11.93
CA TRP A 402 25.39 1.50 11.85
C TRP A 402 25.14 2.02 13.27
N GLU A 403 25.23 3.32 13.44
CA GLU A 403 24.85 3.96 14.71
C GLU A 403 23.34 4.14 14.80
N THR A 404 22.71 4.44 13.68
CA THR A 404 21.26 4.65 13.53
C THR A 404 20.76 4.10 12.17
N PRO A 405 19.45 3.80 12.00
CA PRO A 405 18.42 3.83 13.04
C PRO A 405 18.62 2.72 14.08
N LEU A 406 18.13 2.99 15.29
CA LEU A 406 17.98 1.96 16.32
C LEU A 406 16.73 1.13 16.06
N LYS A 407 16.66 -0.09 16.60
CA LYS A 407 15.51 -0.97 16.37
C LYS A 407 14.20 -0.41 16.91
N TRP A 408 14.23 0.38 17.97
CA TRP A 408 13.02 1.03 18.51
C TRP A 408 12.39 2.04 17.53
N GLU A 409 13.15 2.58 16.59
CA GLU A 409 12.66 3.48 15.55
C GLU A 409 11.83 2.77 14.47
N MET A 410 11.83 1.42 14.47
CA MET A 410 10.93 0.66 13.60
C MET A 410 9.49 0.79 14.07
N ASN A 411 8.59 0.86 13.11
CA ASN A 411 7.16 0.99 13.29
C ASN A 411 6.46 -0.37 13.17
N ALA A 412 5.48 -0.66 13.99
CA ALA A 412 4.59 -1.81 13.81
C ALA A 412 3.44 -1.39 12.88
N ALA A 413 3.68 -1.40 11.57
CA ALA A 413 2.72 -0.98 10.55
C ALA A 413 2.92 -1.82 9.28
N GLY A 414 2.03 -1.99 8.40
CA GLY A 414 0.72 -1.44 8.20
C GLY A 414 -0.10 -2.45 7.40
N TYR A 415 -1.36 -2.15 7.12
CA TYR A 415 -2.25 -3.01 6.33
C TYR A 415 -2.96 -2.23 5.23
N ALA A 416 -3.39 -2.95 4.20
CA ALA A 416 -4.26 -2.44 3.15
C ALA A 416 -5.72 -2.81 3.44
N GLY A 417 -6.60 -1.82 3.47
CA GLY A 417 -8.05 -2.00 3.42
C GLY A 417 -8.54 -1.85 1.97
N VAL A 418 -9.21 -2.87 1.44
CA VAL A 418 -9.66 -2.91 0.04
C VAL A 418 -11.17 -3.05 -0.01
N TRP A 419 -11.86 -2.07 -0.56
CA TRP A 419 -13.29 -2.14 -0.82
C TRP A 419 -13.55 -2.93 -2.10
N ALA A 420 -13.93 -4.20 -1.95
CA ALA A 420 -14.20 -5.09 -3.07
C ALA A 420 -15.53 -5.83 -2.89
N LYS A 421 -16.08 -6.37 -3.98
CA LYS A 421 -17.34 -7.11 -3.94
C LYS A 421 -17.18 -8.52 -3.38
N GLU A 422 -16.02 -9.12 -3.61
CA GLU A 422 -15.72 -10.52 -3.29
C GLU A 422 -14.26 -10.63 -2.87
N ASN A 423 -13.94 -11.62 -2.04
CA ASN A 423 -12.57 -11.96 -1.70
C ASN A 423 -11.98 -12.89 -2.77
N THR A 424 -11.67 -12.33 -3.93
CA THR A 424 -11.02 -13.04 -5.04
C THR A 424 -9.89 -12.20 -5.61
N ARG A 425 -8.85 -12.81 -6.20
CA ARG A 425 -7.76 -12.08 -6.88
C ARG A 425 -8.30 -11.03 -7.83
N LYS A 426 -9.29 -11.42 -8.65
CA LYS A 426 -9.90 -10.52 -9.62
C LYS A 426 -10.56 -9.32 -8.95
N SER A 427 -11.42 -9.52 -7.97
CA SER A 427 -12.22 -8.45 -7.37
C SER A 427 -11.35 -7.51 -6.54
N LEU A 428 -10.38 -8.03 -5.78
CA LEU A 428 -9.43 -7.25 -5.01
C LEU A 428 -8.48 -6.45 -5.93
N PHE A 429 -7.92 -7.09 -6.95
CA PHE A 429 -7.04 -6.41 -7.92
C PHE A 429 -7.77 -5.28 -8.66
N ASP A 430 -9.00 -5.54 -9.13
CA ASP A 430 -9.81 -4.55 -9.82
C ASP A 430 -10.14 -3.34 -8.90
N ALA A 431 -10.34 -3.60 -7.59
CA ALA A 431 -10.50 -2.55 -6.58
C ALA A 431 -9.20 -1.75 -6.36
N MET A 432 -8.06 -2.42 -6.27
CA MET A 432 -6.73 -1.80 -6.20
C MET A 432 -6.48 -0.93 -7.43
N LYS A 433 -6.79 -1.41 -8.63
CA LYS A 433 -6.58 -0.67 -9.88
C LYS A 433 -7.45 0.57 -10.00
N ARG A 434 -8.69 0.56 -9.49
CA ARG A 434 -9.54 1.75 -9.41
C ARG A 434 -9.32 2.58 -8.13
N LYS A 435 -8.31 2.20 -7.29
CA LYS A 435 -7.87 2.94 -6.10
C LYS A 435 -8.92 3.02 -4.98
N GLU A 436 -9.85 2.09 -4.95
CA GLU A 436 -10.86 2.02 -3.88
C GLU A 436 -10.29 1.27 -2.68
N VAL A 437 -9.20 1.85 -2.15
CA VAL A 437 -8.34 1.28 -1.11
C VAL A 437 -7.89 2.36 -0.14
N TYR A 438 -7.42 1.94 1.03
CA TYR A 438 -6.81 2.83 2.00
C TYR A 438 -5.77 2.11 2.86
N GLY A 439 -4.84 2.88 3.43
CA GLY A 439 -3.80 2.37 4.32
C GLY A 439 -4.19 2.51 5.78
N SER A 440 -3.77 1.56 6.61
CA SER A 440 -3.82 1.63 8.06
C SER A 440 -2.44 1.38 8.64
N THR A 441 -2.11 2.05 9.75
CA THR A 441 -0.86 1.81 10.50
C THR A 441 -0.92 0.56 11.38
N GLY A 442 -2.04 -0.17 11.39
CA GLY A 442 -2.21 -1.44 12.12
C GLY A 442 -3.67 -1.73 12.45
N PRO A 443 -4.37 -0.85 13.17
CA PRO A 443 -5.78 -1.04 13.48
C PRO A 443 -6.65 -1.10 12.23
N ARG A 444 -7.64 -2.00 12.23
CA ARG A 444 -8.56 -2.18 11.10
C ARG A 444 -9.72 -1.18 11.18
N ILE A 445 -9.40 0.12 11.21
CA ILE A 445 -10.37 1.21 11.17
C ILE A 445 -11.17 1.10 9.87
N THR A 446 -12.50 1.00 9.97
CA THR A 446 -13.36 0.99 8.77
C THR A 446 -13.59 2.42 8.32
N LEU A 447 -13.13 2.77 7.12
CA LEU A 447 -13.21 4.11 6.56
C LEU A 447 -14.00 4.12 5.25
N ARG A 448 -15.05 4.94 5.17
CA ARG A 448 -15.74 5.32 3.93
C ARG A 448 -15.48 6.78 3.63
N PHE A 449 -15.17 7.07 2.37
CA PHE A 449 -14.93 8.41 1.87
C PHE A 449 -15.48 8.55 0.45
N PHE A 450 -16.46 9.46 0.29
CA PHE A 450 -17.08 9.76 -1.00
C PHE A 450 -17.04 11.26 -1.24
N GLY A 451 -16.87 11.67 -2.49
CA GLY A 451 -16.97 13.05 -2.93
C GLY A 451 -18.10 13.23 -3.92
N GLY A 452 -18.81 14.34 -3.83
CA GLY A 452 -19.94 14.67 -4.71
C GLY A 452 -20.29 16.15 -4.60
N TRP A 453 -21.45 16.53 -5.14
CA TRP A 453 -21.88 17.93 -5.14
C TRP A 453 -23.07 18.19 -4.20
N ASN A 454 -23.83 17.16 -3.82
CA ASN A 454 -25.15 17.30 -3.20
C ASN A 454 -25.34 16.42 -1.96
N TYR A 455 -24.27 16.03 -1.24
CA TYR A 455 -24.44 15.35 0.03
C TYR A 455 -24.95 16.33 1.09
N GLU A 456 -25.90 15.85 1.90
CA GLU A 456 -26.51 16.59 3.00
C GLU A 456 -26.07 16.04 4.35
N GLU A 457 -26.09 16.85 5.41
CA GLU A 457 -25.60 16.49 6.74
C GLU A 457 -26.17 15.16 7.27
N GLN A 458 -27.47 14.91 7.02
CA GLN A 458 -28.13 13.67 7.43
C GLN A 458 -27.62 12.41 6.71
N ASP A 459 -26.95 12.53 5.57
CA ASP A 459 -26.42 11.38 4.82
C ASP A 459 -25.31 10.66 5.59
N ALA A 460 -24.58 11.39 6.45
CA ALA A 460 -23.50 10.82 7.26
C ALA A 460 -23.97 9.71 8.21
N MET A 461 -25.20 9.81 8.70
CA MET A 461 -25.78 8.87 9.68
C MET A 461 -26.73 7.83 9.06
N ARG A 462 -26.83 7.82 7.73
CA ARG A 462 -27.73 6.86 7.06
C ARG A 462 -27.21 5.42 7.17
N PRO A 463 -28.08 4.43 7.43
CA PRO A 463 -27.70 3.01 7.43
C PRO A 463 -27.27 2.52 6.03
N ASP A 464 -27.77 3.14 4.95
CA ASP A 464 -27.45 2.86 3.55
C ASP A 464 -26.42 3.84 2.96
N LEU A 465 -25.54 4.39 3.78
CA LEU A 465 -24.52 5.38 3.41
C LEU A 465 -23.74 4.98 2.14
N ALA A 466 -23.36 3.73 2.00
CA ALA A 466 -22.63 3.27 0.80
C ALA A 466 -23.47 3.49 -0.48
N ARG A 467 -24.76 3.15 -0.46
CA ARG A 467 -25.66 3.39 -1.59
C ARG A 467 -25.74 4.88 -1.93
N VAL A 468 -25.92 5.73 -0.92
CA VAL A 468 -25.92 7.19 -1.09
C VAL A 468 -24.61 7.65 -1.72
N GLY A 469 -23.47 7.22 -1.17
CA GLY A 469 -22.14 7.57 -1.66
C GLY A 469 -21.94 7.26 -3.14
N TYR A 470 -22.24 6.03 -3.55
CA TYR A 470 -22.06 5.61 -4.96
C TYR A 470 -23.10 6.17 -5.93
N THR A 471 -24.31 6.52 -5.47
CA THR A 471 -25.34 7.07 -6.37
C THR A 471 -25.23 8.57 -6.57
N SER A 472 -24.65 9.30 -5.61
CA SER A 472 -24.57 10.75 -5.61
C SER A 472 -23.15 11.31 -5.80
N GLY A 473 -22.17 10.44 -5.99
CA GLY A 473 -20.78 10.85 -6.15
C GLY A 473 -19.83 9.71 -6.49
N VAL A 474 -18.57 9.90 -6.16
CA VAL A 474 -17.46 8.97 -6.41
C VAL A 474 -16.84 8.49 -5.10
N PRO A 475 -16.40 7.23 -5.01
CA PRO A 475 -15.65 6.75 -3.85
C PRO A 475 -14.21 7.29 -3.83
N MET A 476 -13.48 7.04 -2.74
CA MET A 476 -12.05 7.26 -2.66
C MET A 476 -11.35 6.66 -3.89
N GLY A 477 -10.32 7.34 -4.39
CA GLY A 477 -9.63 7.02 -5.64
C GLY A 477 -10.30 7.56 -6.91
N GLY A 478 -11.53 8.11 -6.80
CA GLY A 478 -12.31 8.62 -7.92
C GLY A 478 -12.01 10.07 -8.31
N ASP A 479 -12.68 10.51 -9.37
CA ASP A 479 -12.53 11.85 -9.97
C ASP A 479 -13.83 12.63 -9.92
N LEU A 480 -13.78 13.85 -9.41
CA LEU A 480 -14.80 14.87 -9.59
C LEU A 480 -14.43 15.78 -10.76
N THR A 481 -15.39 16.06 -11.63
CA THR A 481 -15.20 16.91 -12.81
C THR A 481 -16.39 17.85 -12.96
N GLN A 482 -16.20 18.97 -13.68
CA GLN A 482 -17.28 19.86 -14.09
C GLN A 482 -18.12 20.34 -12.90
N ALA A 483 -17.51 21.10 -12.00
CA ALA A 483 -18.23 21.67 -10.85
C ALA A 483 -19.51 22.41 -11.31
N PRO A 484 -20.68 22.11 -10.74
CA PRO A 484 -21.87 22.89 -10.98
C PRO A 484 -21.64 24.35 -10.58
N LYS A 485 -22.20 25.28 -11.32
CA LYS A 485 -21.94 26.71 -11.12
C LYS A 485 -22.31 27.16 -9.71
N GLY A 486 -21.30 27.62 -8.97
CA GLY A 486 -21.45 28.14 -7.61
C GLY A 486 -21.55 27.05 -6.54
N GLU A 487 -21.33 25.80 -6.90
CA GLU A 487 -21.26 24.71 -5.94
C GLU A 487 -19.81 24.40 -5.56
N SER A 488 -19.62 23.97 -4.30
CA SER A 488 -18.37 23.39 -3.80
C SER A 488 -18.56 21.90 -3.57
N PRO A 489 -17.52 21.10 -3.71
CA PRO A 489 -17.62 19.66 -3.46
C PRO A 489 -17.99 19.39 -2.00
N SER A 490 -18.87 18.43 -1.80
CA SER A 490 -19.24 17.90 -0.51
C SER A 490 -18.69 16.48 -0.36
N PHE A 491 -18.19 16.18 0.83
CA PHE A 491 -17.55 14.89 1.13
C PHE A 491 -18.31 14.18 2.24
N LEU A 492 -18.75 12.95 1.94
CA LEU A 492 -19.42 12.07 2.87
C LEU A 492 -18.39 11.11 3.48
N ILE A 493 -18.15 11.24 4.77
CA ILE A 493 -17.10 10.53 5.48
C ILE A 493 -17.68 9.82 6.70
N ARG A 494 -17.30 8.55 6.87
CA ARG A 494 -17.61 7.79 8.08
C ARG A 494 -16.43 6.89 8.43
N ALA A 495 -15.98 6.99 9.68
CA ALA A 495 -14.95 6.14 10.25
C ALA A 495 -15.48 5.45 11.49
N THR A 496 -15.25 4.12 11.58
CA THR A 496 -15.56 3.31 12.75
C THR A 496 -14.28 2.67 13.25
N LYS A 497 -14.01 2.75 14.54
CA LYS A 497 -12.81 2.18 15.15
C LYS A 497 -12.67 0.68 14.84
N ASP A 498 -11.46 0.17 14.92
CA ASP A 498 -11.25 -1.27 15.01
C ASP A 498 -12.03 -1.83 16.21
N PRO A 499 -12.87 -2.86 16.07
CA PRO A 499 -13.60 -3.45 17.18
C PRO A 499 -12.73 -3.83 18.37
N ASP A 500 -11.48 -4.26 18.12
CA ASP A 500 -10.52 -4.66 19.15
C ASP A 500 -9.56 -3.52 19.53
N GLY A 501 -9.65 -2.34 18.86
CA GLY A 501 -8.73 -1.21 18.98
C GLY A 501 -9.25 -0.04 19.82
N ALA A 502 -8.59 1.08 19.64
CA ALA A 502 -8.84 2.32 20.34
C ALA A 502 -9.99 3.13 19.73
N ASN A 503 -10.59 4.01 20.55
CA ASN A 503 -11.54 5.01 20.05
C ASN A 503 -10.84 6.01 19.12
N LEU A 504 -11.63 6.69 18.28
CA LEU A 504 -11.14 7.68 17.34
C LEU A 504 -10.99 9.05 18.03
N ASP A 505 -9.90 9.73 17.73
CA ASP A 505 -9.67 11.14 18.11
C ASP A 505 -10.41 12.08 17.16
N ARG A 506 -10.13 11.97 15.86
CA ARG A 506 -10.66 12.91 14.86
C ARG A 506 -10.61 12.35 13.43
N ILE A 507 -11.39 13.00 12.56
CA ILE A 507 -11.26 12.91 11.11
C ILE A 507 -10.71 14.24 10.60
N GLN A 508 -9.67 14.16 9.77
CA GLN A 508 -9.12 15.29 9.03
C GLN A 508 -9.31 15.08 7.53
N VAL A 509 -9.64 16.14 6.80
CA VAL A 509 -9.55 16.22 5.35
C VAL A 509 -8.32 17.04 5.01
N ILE A 510 -7.43 16.45 4.24
CA ILE A 510 -6.26 17.12 3.69
C ILE A 510 -6.57 17.49 2.24
N LYS A 511 -6.61 18.80 1.97
CA LYS A 511 -6.72 19.38 0.64
C LYS A 511 -5.35 19.76 0.14
N GLY A 512 -5.00 19.37 -1.07
CA GLY A 512 -3.90 19.94 -1.83
C GLY A 512 -4.41 20.50 -3.14
N TRP A 513 -3.87 21.65 -3.59
CA TRP A 513 -4.30 22.26 -4.84
C TRP A 513 -3.16 23.01 -5.52
N ARG A 514 -3.34 23.26 -6.80
CA ARG A 514 -2.53 24.14 -7.61
C ARG A 514 -3.37 25.33 -8.00
N ASP A 515 -2.94 26.51 -7.58
CA ASP A 515 -3.66 27.75 -7.90
C ASP A 515 -3.42 28.19 -9.35
N ASN A 516 -4.10 29.29 -9.76
CA ASN A 516 -4.03 29.81 -11.11
C ASN A 516 -2.67 30.48 -11.42
N GLU A 517 -1.90 30.86 -10.41
CA GLU A 517 -0.54 31.39 -10.50
C GLU A 517 0.50 30.27 -10.68
N GLY A 518 0.14 29.02 -10.35
CA GLY A 518 0.98 27.84 -10.46
C GLY A 518 1.59 27.39 -9.15
N ASP A 519 1.24 28.02 -8.03
CA ASP A 519 1.76 27.68 -6.73
C ASP A 519 1.01 26.46 -6.14
N LEU A 520 1.76 25.60 -5.42
CA LEU A 520 1.25 24.38 -4.81
C LEU A 520 0.96 24.61 -3.32
N HIS A 521 -0.25 24.33 -2.91
CA HIS A 521 -0.76 24.57 -1.58
C HIS A 521 -1.26 23.31 -0.90
N GLU A 522 -1.40 23.38 0.43
CA GLU A 522 -2.12 22.38 1.23
C GLU A 522 -2.85 23.02 2.40
N LYS A 523 -3.93 22.40 2.82
CA LYS A 523 -4.67 22.77 4.03
C LYS A 523 -5.26 21.53 4.70
N ILE A 524 -5.13 21.48 6.03
CA ILE A 524 -5.68 20.42 6.86
C ILE A 524 -6.93 20.95 7.55
N HIS A 525 -8.06 20.26 7.37
CA HIS A 525 -9.32 20.59 8.01
C HIS A 525 -9.71 19.51 9.02
N ASN A 526 -9.93 19.88 10.27
CA ASN A 526 -10.52 18.99 11.28
C ASN A 526 -12.03 18.95 11.07
N VAL A 527 -12.55 17.92 10.41
CA VAL A 527 -13.96 17.88 9.98
C VAL A 527 -14.88 17.17 10.96
N ALA A 528 -14.34 16.27 11.79
CA ALA A 528 -15.06 15.66 12.92
C ALA A 528 -14.10 15.45 14.09
N LEU A 529 -14.55 15.77 15.30
CA LEU A 529 -13.78 15.68 16.53
C LEU A 529 -14.59 14.93 17.59
N SER A 530 -13.98 13.95 18.23
CA SER A 530 -14.60 13.21 19.33
C SER A 530 -14.79 14.06 20.59
N ASP A 531 -15.54 13.53 21.55
CA ASP A 531 -15.81 14.14 22.86
C ASP A 531 -16.45 15.54 22.76
N GLY A 532 -17.15 15.84 21.68
CA GLY A 532 -17.77 17.16 21.45
C GLY A 532 -16.78 18.32 21.39
N ARG A 533 -15.48 18.03 21.16
CA ARG A 533 -14.43 19.06 21.03
C ARG A 533 -14.71 19.94 19.79
N LYS A 534 -14.16 21.14 19.84
CA LYS A 534 -14.28 22.12 18.74
C LYS A 534 -12.96 22.84 18.53
N GLU A 535 -12.73 23.32 17.34
CA GLU A 535 -11.66 24.26 17.07
C GLU A 535 -11.93 25.59 17.78
N ASN A 536 -10.87 26.18 18.30
CA ASN A 536 -10.92 27.54 18.80
C ASN A 536 -10.85 28.57 17.65
N ARG A 537 -10.97 29.88 17.95
CA ARG A 537 -10.91 30.95 16.93
C ARG A 537 -9.61 31.00 16.14
N GLY A 538 -8.54 30.35 16.61
CA GLY A 538 -7.25 30.25 15.92
C GLY A 538 -7.03 28.93 15.19
N GLY A 539 -8.09 28.12 14.98
CA GLY A 539 -8.00 26.83 14.27
C GLY A 539 -7.35 25.70 15.09
N LYS A 540 -7.03 25.92 16.36
CA LYS A 540 -6.40 24.90 17.22
C LYS A 540 -7.46 24.06 17.93
N VAL A 541 -7.22 22.75 17.96
CA VAL A 541 -8.02 21.77 18.69
C VAL A 541 -7.35 21.39 19.99
N ARG A 542 -8.13 21.33 21.08
CA ARG A 542 -7.62 20.76 22.33
C ARG A 542 -7.28 19.28 22.11
N PRO A 543 -6.09 18.78 22.55
CA PRO A 543 -5.75 17.36 22.48
C PRO A 543 -6.86 16.48 23.08
N VAL A 544 -7.04 15.29 22.54
CA VAL A 544 -8.04 14.32 23.03
C VAL A 544 -7.72 13.84 24.46
N GLY A 545 -6.47 13.93 24.84
CA GLY A 545 -5.95 13.39 26.10
C GLY A 545 -5.17 12.10 25.88
N ASN A 546 -4.77 11.45 26.99
CA ASN A 546 -4.00 10.21 26.94
C ASN A 546 -4.43 9.32 28.11
N THR A 547 -4.84 8.10 27.82
CA THR A 547 -5.23 7.08 28.82
C THR A 547 -4.22 5.95 28.92
N VAL A 548 -3.06 6.07 28.27
CA VAL A 548 -2.02 5.04 28.26
C VAL A 548 -1.36 4.93 29.63
N ASN A 549 -1.33 3.69 30.15
CA ASN A 549 -0.49 3.30 31.27
C ASN A 549 0.73 2.56 30.69
N VAL A 550 1.84 3.28 30.51
CA VAL A 550 3.06 2.74 29.91
C VAL A 550 3.62 1.52 30.66
N PRO A 551 3.75 1.53 32.02
CA PRO A 551 4.23 0.35 32.74
C PRO A 551 3.42 -0.93 32.51
N ASP A 552 2.11 -0.79 32.31
CA ASP A 552 1.22 -1.92 32.05
C ASP A 552 0.99 -2.18 30.55
N ALA A 553 1.59 -1.37 29.67
CA ALA A 553 1.35 -1.37 28.24
C ALA A 553 -0.17 -1.51 27.93
N SER A 554 -0.96 -0.65 28.54
CA SER A 554 -2.42 -0.68 28.47
C SER A 554 -3.00 0.72 28.27
N TYR A 555 -4.25 0.77 27.82
CA TYR A 555 -5.03 2.00 27.68
C TYR A 555 -6.51 1.69 27.89
N ASN A 556 -7.35 2.70 27.95
CA ASN A 556 -8.80 2.52 27.98
C ASN A 556 -9.52 3.50 27.06
N ASN A 557 -10.71 3.13 26.63
CA ASN A 557 -11.57 3.89 25.73
C ASN A 557 -12.52 4.86 26.50
N SER A 558 -12.03 5.54 27.55
CA SER A 558 -12.81 6.54 28.29
C SER A 558 -12.80 7.92 27.63
N ILE A 559 -12.01 8.11 26.59
CA ILE A 559 -11.92 9.29 25.73
C ILE A 559 -12.06 8.85 24.27
N GLY A 560 -12.33 9.81 23.39
CA GLY A 560 -12.56 9.51 21.98
C GLY A 560 -13.94 8.88 21.73
N ASP A 561 -14.32 8.77 20.47
CA ASP A 561 -15.60 8.18 20.05
C ASP A 561 -15.38 6.90 19.22
N PRO A 562 -16.27 5.90 19.34
CA PRO A 562 -16.14 4.65 18.58
C PRO A 562 -16.44 4.83 17.08
N GLU A 563 -17.12 5.89 16.72
CA GLU A 563 -17.50 6.25 15.36
C GLU A 563 -17.53 7.76 15.21
N LEU A 564 -17.00 8.23 14.07
CA LEU A 564 -17.11 9.62 13.63
C LEU A 564 -17.69 9.64 12.21
N ALA A 565 -18.69 10.50 11.99
CA ALA A 565 -19.34 10.64 10.69
C ALA A 565 -19.67 12.09 10.41
N VAL A 566 -19.47 12.54 9.16
CA VAL A 566 -19.68 13.92 8.76
C VAL A 566 -19.92 14.04 7.27
N VAL A 567 -20.73 15.01 6.88
CA VAL A 567 -20.68 15.61 5.55
C VAL A 567 -19.97 16.96 5.68
N TRP A 568 -18.84 17.09 5.00
CA TRP A 568 -18.06 18.32 4.97
C TRP A 568 -18.07 18.92 3.56
N LYS A 569 -18.25 20.22 3.46
CA LYS A 569 -18.21 20.98 2.21
C LYS A 569 -16.98 21.88 2.21
N ASP A 570 -16.20 21.87 1.12
CA ASP A 570 -14.98 22.69 1.04
C ASP A 570 -15.35 24.18 1.03
N PRO A 571 -14.96 24.95 2.08
CA PRO A 571 -15.25 26.37 2.15
C PRO A 571 -14.36 27.25 1.25
N ASP A 572 -13.23 26.70 0.82
CA ASP A 572 -12.18 27.42 0.07
C ASP A 572 -12.03 26.84 -1.36
N PHE A 573 -13.11 26.29 -1.92
CA PHE A 573 -13.10 25.69 -3.25
C PHE A 573 -13.09 26.73 -4.36
N ASP A 574 -12.15 26.60 -5.30
CA ASP A 574 -12.16 27.29 -6.58
C ASP A 574 -12.33 26.28 -7.73
N ALA A 575 -13.38 26.48 -8.54
CA ALA A 575 -13.70 25.58 -9.64
C ALA A 575 -12.73 25.66 -10.83
N SER A 576 -11.82 26.62 -10.84
CA SER A 576 -10.77 26.78 -11.87
C SER A 576 -9.46 26.09 -11.51
N GLU A 577 -9.30 25.58 -10.28
CA GLU A 577 -8.07 25.01 -9.76
C GLU A 577 -8.10 23.49 -9.76
N LEU A 578 -6.94 22.87 -10.04
CA LEU A 578 -6.75 21.42 -9.83
C LEU A 578 -6.58 21.15 -8.33
N ALA A 579 -7.30 20.15 -7.80
CA ALA A 579 -7.21 19.79 -6.39
C ALA A 579 -7.29 18.28 -6.14
N PHE A 580 -6.84 17.87 -4.97
CA PHE A 580 -7.12 16.55 -4.40
C PHE A 580 -7.53 16.67 -2.94
N TYR A 581 -8.27 15.66 -2.49
CA TYR A 581 -8.72 15.54 -1.10
C TYR A 581 -8.50 14.12 -0.62
N TYR A 582 -7.87 13.94 0.54
CA TYR A 582 -7.85 12.64 1.19
C TYR A 582 -8.16 12.77 2.69
N VAL A 583 -8.57 11.67 3.29
CA VAL A 583 -8.95 11.61 4.70
C VAL A 583 -7.82 10.96 5.50
N ARG A 584 -7.50 11.57 6.64
CA ARG A 584 -6.71 10.97 7.71
C ARG A 584 -7.59 10.81 8.95
N VAL A 585 -7.68 9.59 9.48
CA VAL A 585 -8.40 9.27 10.71
C VAL A 585 -7.38 8.93 11.77
N LEU A 586 -7.49 9.55 12.94
CA LEU A 586 -6.58 9.34 14.07
C LEU A 586 -7.32 8.61 15.19
N GLU A 587 -6.69 7.60 15.79
CA GLU A 587 -7.13 7.01 17.06
C GLU A 587 -6.68 7.88 18.25
N ILE A 588 -7.18 7.61 19.45
CA ILE A 588 -6.60 8.11 20.69
C ILE A 588 -5.24 7.45 20.91
N PRO A 589 -4.34 8.04 21.73
CA PRO A 589 -3.02 7.44 22.01
C PRO A 589 -3.12 6.03 22.58
N THR A 590 -2.23 5.12 22.09
CA THR A 590 -2.09 3.72 22.50
C THR A 590 -0.63 3.39 22.81
N PRO A 591 -0.33 2.27 23.55
CA PRO A 591 1.04 1.85 23.76
C PRO A 591 1.70 1.45 22.43
N ARG A 592 2.93 1.93 22.20
CA ARG A 592 3.78 1.48 21.10
C ARG A 592 4.51 0.20 21.49
N TRP A 593 4.98 -0.62 20.54
CA TRP A 593 5.59 -1.92 20.79
C TRP A 593 6.72 -1.93 21.84
N PRO A 594 7.57 -0.89 22.01
CA PRO A 594 8.57 -0.90 23.08
C PRO A 594 7.97 -0.93 24.49
N ALA A 595 6.74 -0.42 24.69
CA ALA A 595 6.06 -0.52 25.97
C ALA A 595 5.65 -1.97 26.29
N TYR A 596 5.22 -2.73 25.29
CA TYR A 596 4.91 -4.17 25.45
C TYR A 596 6.16 -4.99 25.75
N ASP A 597 7.29 -4.69 25.10
CA ASP A 597 8.57 -5.31 25.41
C ASP A 597 9.03 -4.98 26.83
N ALA A 598 8.95 -3.69 27.23
CA ALA A 598 9.34 -3.26 28.56
C ALA A 598 8.56 -4.02 29.64
N LYS A 599 7.25 -4.16 29.47
CA LYS A 599 6.40 -4.94 30.38
C LYS A 599 6.78 -6.42 30.36
N PHE A 600 6.90 -7.04 29.19
CA PHE A 600 7.12 -8.49 29.06
C PHE A 600 8.47 -8.95 29.64
N TYR A 601 9.51 -8.13 29.42
CA TYR A 601 10.88 -8.43 29.87
C TYR A 601 11.24 -7.76 31.19
N ASP A 602 10.29 -7.10 31.87
CA ASP A 602 10.50 -6.32 33.10
C ASP A 602 11.67 -5.32 33.00
N LEU A 603 11.74 -4.60 31.87
CA LEU A 603 12.78 -3.60 31.62
C LEU A 603 12.53 -2.36 32.47
N LYS A 604 13.54 -1.97 33.24
CA LYS A 604 13.55 -0.75 34.04
C LYS A 604 14.40 0.32 33.33
N ASP A 605 14.15 1.56 33.66
CA ASP A 605 14.98 2.69 33.22
C ASP A 605 15.13 2.78 31.68
N MET A 606 14.00 2.67 30.97
CA MET A 606 13.99 2.86 29.52
C MET A 606 14.49 4.26 29.17
N PRO A 607 15.40 4.39 28.17
CA PRO A 607 15.87 5.70 27.70
C PRO A 607 14.70 6.62 27.31
N GLU A 608 14.81 7.91 27.67
CA GLU A 608 13.73 8.91 27.46
C GLU A 608 13.41 9.13 25.96
N GLU A 609 14.39 8.91 25.09
CA GLU A 609 14.23 9.04 23.64
C GLU A 609 13.35 7.95 23.02
N ILE A 610 13.13 6.81 23.70
CA ILE A 610 12.31 5.73 23.19
C ILE A 610 10.83 6.10 23.25
N VAL A 611 10.21 6.19 22.10
CA VAL A 611 8.78 6.50 21.99
C VAL A 611 7.96 5.29 22.45
N MET A 612 7.24 5.46 23.58
CA MET A 612 6.45 4.40 24.23
C MET A 612 4.96 4.48 23.90
N VAL A 613 4.52 5.57 23.27
CA VAL A 613 3.11 5.85 22.96
C VAL A 613 3.01 6.29 21.51
N THR A 614 2.05 5.75 20.80
CA THR A 614 1.76 6.12 19.40
C THR A 614 0.30 6.55 19.25
N GLN A 615 -0.03 7.19 18.13
CA GLN A 615 -1.38 7.54 17.76
C GLN A 615 -1.67 6.98 16.36
N GLU A 616 -2.18 5.76 16.34
CA GLU A 616 -2.46 5.00 15.12
C GLU A 616 -3.47 5.69 14.22
N ARG A 617 -3.41 5.38 12.93
CA ARG A 617 -4.21 6.11 11.93
C ARG A 617 -4.53 5.32 10.68
N ALA A 618 -5.45 5.88 9.88
CA ALA A 618 -5.77 5.39 8.55
C ALA A 618 -5.76 6.55 7.54
N TYR A 619 -5.39 6.26 6.28
CA TYR A 619 -5.27 7.21 5.19
C TYR A 619 -6.05 6.72 3.98
N SER A 620 -7.07 7.49 3.54
CA SER A 620 -7.82 7.14 2.33
C SER A 620 -7.01 7.43 1.06
N SER A 621 -7.34 6.71 -0.01
CA SER A 621 -6.99 7.18 -1.36
C SER A 621 -7.62 8.53 -1.65
N PRO A 622 -6.92 9.45 -2.37
CA PRO A 622 -7.45 10.76 -2.71
C PRO A 622 -8.64 10.70 -3.66
N ILE A 623 -9.57 11.66 -3.50
CA ILE A 623 -10.52 12.05 -4.54
C ILE A 623 -9.94 13.29 -5.23
N TRP A 624 -9.92 13.28 -6.55
CA TRP A 624 -9.34 14.32 -7.37
C TRP A 624 -10.40 15.23 -7.96
N TYR A 625 -10.09 16.50 -8.10
CA TYR A 625 -10.92 17.45 -8.85
C TYR A 625 -10.13 17.99 -10.04
N THR A 626 -10.80 17.97 -11.20
CA THR A 626 -10.30 18.57 -12.44
C THR A 626 -11.38 19.52 -12.98
N PRO A 627 -11.06 20.81 -13.25
CA PRO A 627 -11.95 21.80 -13.82
C PRO A 627 -12.65 21.39 -15.11
#